data_2a238c8269f1909c25fdabca84fc7adc
#
_entry.id   2a238c8269f1909c25fdabca84fc7adc
#
_cell.length_a   1.000
_cell.length_b   1.000
_cell.length_c   1.000
_cell.angle_alpha   90.00
_cell.angle_beta   90.00
_cell.angle_gamma   90.00
#
_symmetry.space_group_name_H-M   'P 1'
#
loop_
_entity.id
_entity.type
_entity.pdbx_description
1 polymer ?
#
loop_
_entity_poly.entity_id
_entity_poly.type
_entity_poly.pdbx_seq_one_letter_code
_entity_poly.pdbx_strand_id
1 'polypeptide(L)'
;YAADLLFLALALAVGWPVVRDGLKGLRGERPSMETMPAMAACAALLQAAVALLNAQNYQASSFTLLSGIAALGLFLALLGDRVLLASVQGGFKLAQAGPEHRGAFRAKDKDLIRILSKDMDEKDPWVLLSRPAEWDDAMVEQGFGPRACERRARKTNYILLGAAVLAGLVFCVFGGGLNGGAAALTAVLCM
;
A
#
# COMPACT_ATOMS: atom_id res chain seq x y z
N TYR A 1 3.14 -11.00 26.80
CA TYR A 1 2.57 -9.67 26.52
C TYR A 1 3.64 -8.58 26.54
N ALA A 2 4.50 -8.52 27.60
CA ALA A 2 5.58 -7.53 27.65
C ALA A 2 6.58 -7.70 26.50
N ALA A 3 6.95 -8.92 26.16
CA ALA A 3 7.82 -9.22 25.03
C ALA A 3 7.17 -8.83 23.68
N ASP A 4 5.87 -9.08 23.51
CA ASP A 4 5.12 -8.66 22.31
C ASP A 4 5.08 -7.15 22.17
N LEU A 5 4.87 -6.45 23.28
CA LEU A 5 4.84 -4.99 23.28
C LEU A 5 6.21 -4.40 22.92
N LEU A 6 7.30 -4.97 23.47
CA LEU A 6 8.65 -4.59 23.11
C LEU A 6 8.97 -4.88 21.63
N PHE A 7 8.59 -6.05 21.14
CA PHE A 7 8.76 -6.42 19.73
C PHE A 7 8.02 -5.46 18.81
N LEU A 8 6.77 -5.16 19.15
CA LEU A 8 5.96 -4.25 18.34
C LEU A 8 6.47 -2.81 18.40
N ALA A 9 6.93 -2.35 19.58
CA ALA A 9 7.56 -1.03 19.72
C ALA A 9 8.82 -0.92 18.86
N LEU A 10 9.62 -1.98 18.80
CA LEU A 10 10.82 -2.06 17.97
C LEU A 10 10.47 -2.08 16.49
N ALA A 11 9.45 -2.85 16.10
CA ALA A 11 8.94 -2.85 14.74
C ALA A 11 8.40 -1.48 14.30
N LEU A 12 7.70 -0.76 15.20
CA LEU A 12 7.24 0.60 14.96
C LEU A 12 8.40 1.59 14.85
N ALA A 13 9.45 1.44 15.66
CA ALA A 13 10.63 2.30 15.59
C ALA A 13 11.35 2.15 14.23
N VAL A 14 11.53 0.91 13.77
CA VAL A 14 12.11 0.62 12.45
C VAL A 14 11.19 1.07 11.32
N GLY A 15 9.88 0.82 11.46
CA GLY A 15 8.84 1.18 10.49
C GLY A 15 8.36 2.64 10.60
N TRP A 16 9.00 3.48 11.42
CA TRP A 16 8.56 4.85 11.70
C TRP A 16 8.28 5.69 10.44
N PRO A 17 9.07 5.63 9.36
CA PRO A 17 8.76 6.35 8.13
C PRO A 17 7.39 5.98 7.56
N VAL A 18 7.11 4.68 7.44
CA VAL A 18 5.82 4.16 6.95
C VAL A 18 4.66 4.58 7.85
N VAL A 19 4.85 4.46 9.17
CA VAL A 19 3.82 4.84 10.15
C VAL A 19 3.52 6.34 10.06
N ARG A 20 4.55 7.17 10.00
CA ARG A 20 4.42 8.62 9.88
C ARG A 20 3.67 9.02 8.61
N ASP A 21 4.07 8.44 7.48
CA ASP A 21 3.50 8.80 6.19
C ASP A 21 2.09 8.19 6.01
N GLY A 22 1.84 7.01 6.56
CA GLY A 22 0.51 6.42 6.65
C GLY A 22 -0.46 7.24 7.52
N LEU A 23 -0.02 7.75 8.67
CA LEU A 23 -0.83 8.61 9.54
C LEU A 23 -1.05 9.99 8.93
N LYS A 24 -0.05 10.55 8.23
CA LYS A 24 -0.24 11.78 7.45
C LYS A 24 -1.25 11.59 6.33
N GLY A 25 -1.24 10.42 5.68
CA GLY A 25 -2.20 10.04 4.66
C GLY A 25 -3.65 10.03 5.16
N LEU A 26 -3.89 9.75 6.43
CA LEU A 26 -5.21 9.86 7.06
C LEU A 26 -5.68 11.31 7.24
N ARG A 27 -4.75 12.21 7.55
CA ARG A 27 -5.04 13.64 7.74
C ARG A 27 -5.12 14.42 6.42
N GLY A 28 -4.42 13.93 5.41
CA GLY A 28 -4.34 14.59 4.11
C GLY A 28 -5.39 14.10 3.13
N GLU A 29 -5.51 14.77 1.99
CA GLU A 29 -6.41 14.41 0.90
C GLU A 29 -6.03 13.10 0.17
N ARG A 30 -4.88 12.49 0.50
CA ARG A 30 -4.30 11.33 -0.19
C ARG A 30 -3.88 10.24 0.78
N PRO A 31 -4.81 9.38 1.26
CA PRO A 31 -4.39 8.17 1.97
C PRO A 31 -3.54 7.31 1.04
N SER A 32 -2.33 7.01 1.52
CA SER A 32 -1.35 6.18 0.82
C SER A 32 -1.60 4.69 1.07
N MET A 33 -0.91 3.83 0.34
CA MET A 33 -0.93 2.38 0.60
C MET A 33 -0.39 2.03 2.00
N GLU A 34 0.43 2.91 2.57
CA GLU A 34 1.04 2.77 3.89
C GLU A 34 0.05 2.98 5.04
N THR A 35 -1.12 3.56 4.75
CA THR A 35 -2.13 3.90 5.77
C THR A 35 -2.64 2.67 6.51
N MET A 36 -2.92 1.57 5.80
CA MET A 36 -3.43 0.35 6.42
C MET A 36 -2.39 -0.36 7.31
N PRO A 37 -1.14 -0.62 6.86
CA PRO A 37 -0.13 -1.19 7.75
C PRO A 37 0.16 -0.31 8.97
N ALA A 38 0.15 1.02 8.82
CA ALA A 38 0.33 1.94 9.92
C ALA A 38 -0.81 1.84 10.96
N MET A 39 -2.05 1.79 10.49
CA MET A 39 -3.22 1.64 11.36
C MET A 39 -3.27 0.27 12.03
N ALA A 40 -2.94 -0.80 11.31
CA ALA A 40 -2.85 -2.15 11.86
C ALA A 40 -1.80 -2.23 12.97
N ALA A 41 -0.64 -1.61 12.78
CA ALA A 41 0.41 -1.57 13.79
C ALA A 41 0.01 -0.76 15.02
N CYS A 42 -0.66 0.38 14.86
CA CYS A 42 -1.20 1.16 15.97
C CYS A 42 -2.28 0.39 16.74
N ALA A 43 -3.17 -0.30 16.03
CA ALA A 43 -4.21 -1.12 16.64
C ALA A 43 -3.62 -2.32 17.41
N ALA A 44 -2.61 -2.99 16.85
CA ALA A 44 -1.90 -4.07 17.52
C ALA A 44 -1.19 -3.59 18.77
N LEU A 45 -0.60 -2.39 18.76
CA LEU A 45 0.01 -1.78 19.95
C LEU A 45 -1.06 -1.52 21.03
N LEU A 46 -2.21 -1.01 20.63
CA LEU A 46 -3.33 -0.78 21.54
C LEU A 46 -3.84 -2.10 22.11
N GLN A 47 -3.97 -3.16 21.30
CA GLN A 47 -4.35 -4.50 21.74
C GLN A 47 -3.32 -5.05 22.75
N ALA A 48 -2.03 -4.94 22.48
CA ALA A 48 -0.98 -5.40 23.37
C ALA A 48 -0.99 -4.62 24.71
N ALA A 49 -1.23 -3.32 24.69
CA ALA A 49 -1.35 -2.50 25.88
C ALA A 49 -2.59 -2.88 26.71
N VAL A 50 -3.73 -3.09 26.08
CA VAL A 50 -4.97 -3.54 26.75
C VAL A 50 -4.78 -4.93 27.35
N ALA A 51 -4.12 -5.84 26.63
CA ALA A 51 -3.80 -7.18 27.12
C ALA A 51 -2.85 -7.15 28.34
N LEU A 52 -1.90 -6.21 28.37
CA LEU A 52 -0.99 -6.05 29.50
C LEU A 52 -1.73 -5.52 30.74
N LEU A 53 -2.63 -4.54 30.56
CA LEU A 53 -3.41 -3.96 31.66
C LEU A 53 -4.43 -4.95 32.24
N ASN A 54 -4.97 -5.84 31.44
CA ASN A 54 -6.00 -6.82 31.81
C ASN A 54 -5.52 -8.27 31.61
N ALA A 55 -4.30 -8.58 32.01
CA ALA A 55 -3.64 -9.86 31.72
C ALA A 55 -4.46 -11.08 32.17
N GLN A 56 -5.10 -11.02 33.35
CA GLN A 56 -5.90 -12.12 33.88
C GLN A 56 -7.15 -12.40 33.02
N ASN A 57 -7.86 -11.35 32.64
CA ASN A 57 -9.06 -11.46 31.81
C ASN A 57 -8.71 -11.84 30.37
N TYR A 58 -7.54 -11.41 29.88
CA TYR A 58 -7.06 -11.74 28.53
C TYR A 58 -6.64 -13.20 28.43
N GLN A 59 -6.00 -13.77 29.45
CA GLN A 59 -5.66 -15.20 29.52
C GLN A 59 -6.90 -16.10 29.55
N ALA A 60 -7.98 -15.65 30.19
CA ALA A 60 -9.26 -16.37 30.22
C ALA A 60 -10.03 -16.27 28.88
N SER A 61 -9.69 -15.29 28.04
CA SER A 61 -10.26 -15.10 26.72
C SER A 61 -9.44 -15.83 25.66
N SER A 62 -10.09 -16.39 24.64
CA SER A 62 -9.40 -17.08 23.54
C SER A 62 -8.83 -16.10 22.49
N PHE A 63 -8.59 -14.85 22.83
CA PHE A 63 -8.06 -13.84 21.91
C PHE A 63 -6.55 -13.99 21.72
N THR A 64 -6.12 -13.99 20.47
CA THR A 64 -4.70 -14.04 20.08
C THR A 64 -4.16 -12.63 19.81
N LEU A 65 -2.90 -12.40 20.16
CA LEU A 65 -2.20 -11.17 19.78
C LEU A 65 -1.80 -11.23 18.31
N LEU A 66 -2.12 -10.17 17.59
CA LEU A 66 -1.85 -10.05 16.14
C LEU A 66 -0.61 -9.19 15.85
N SER A 67 0.25 -9.01 16.86
CA SER A 67 1.50 -8.23 16.78
C SER A 67 2.42 -8.69 15.64
N GLY A 68 2.54 -10.00 15.45
CA GLY A 68 3.37 -10.57 14.39
C GLY A 68 2.85 -10.24 12.99
N ILE A 69 1.54 -10.30 12.78
CA ILE A 69 0.91 -9.97 11.48
C ILE A 69 1.06 -8.48 11.19
N ALA A 70 0.84 -7.62 12.19
CA ALA A 70 1.01 -6.18 12.05
C ALA A 70 2.46 -5.80 11.74
N ALA A 71 3.43 -6.41 12.40
CA ALA A 71 4.85 -6.22 12.11
C ALA A 71 5.23 -6.69 10.70
N LEU A 72 4.69 -7.81 10.26
CA LEU A 72 4.88 -8.31 8.90
C LEU A 72 4.30 -7.32 7.86
N GLY A 73 3.13 -6.76 8.12
CA GLY A 73 2.52 -5.72 7.28
C GLY A 73 3.42 -4.48 7.15
N LEU A 74 4.00 -4.00 8.25
CA LEU A 74 4.98 -2.90 8.23
C LEU A 74 6.24 -3.27 7.44
N PHE A 75 6.75 -4.47 7.62
CA PHE A 75 7.93 -4.94 6.88
C PHE A 75 7.65 -4.99 5.37
N LEU A 76 6.51 -5.53 4.96
CA LEU A 76 6.11 -5.58 3.55
C LEU A 76 5.92 -4.19 2.95
N ALA A 77 5.39 -3.23 3.72
CA ALA A 77 5.28 -1.84 3.29
C ALA A 77 6.66 -1.21 3.07
N LEU A 78 7.59 -1.37 4.01
CA LEU A 78 8.98 -0.91 3.86
C LEU A 78 9.67 -1.53 2.63
N LEU A 79 9.43 -2.81 2.38
CA LEU A 79 9.98 -3.51 1.24
C LEU A 79 9.39 -2.98 -0.08
N GLY A 80 8.09 -2.68 -0.08
CA GLY A 80 7.39 -2.04 -1.19
C GLY A 80 7.99 -0.67 -1.53
N ASP A 81 8.26 0.17 -0.53
CA ASP A 81 8.89 1.48 -0.72
C ASP A 81 10.30 1.36 -1.29
N ARG A 82 11.08 0.37 -0.84
CA ARG A 82 12.41 0.10 -1.38
C ARG A 82 12.37 -0.31 -2.85
N VAL A 83 11.45 -1.21 -3.21
CA VAL A 83 11.26 -1.65 -4.60
C VAL A 83 10.82 -0.47 -5.47
N LEU A 84 9.92 0.37 -4.95
CA LEU A 84 9.47 1.57 -5.62
C LEU A 84 10.62 2.53 -5.89
N LEU A 85 11.43 2.82 -4.87
CA LEU A 85 12.59 3.70 -4.98
C LEU A 85 13.58 3.16 -6.01
N ALA A 86 13.85 1.85 -6.00
CA ALA A 86 14.72 1.21 -6.98
C ALA A 86 14.17 1.32 -8.41
N SER A 87 12.84 1.19 -8.59
CA SER A 87 12.18 1.37 -9.88
C SER A 87 12.31 2.80 -10.40
N VAL A 88 12.09 3.80 -9.53
CA VAL A 88 12.26 5.22 -9.88
C VAL A 88 13.71 5.54 -10.22
N GLN A 89 14.66 5.03 -9.44
CA GLN A 89 16.09 5.21 -9.73
C GLN A 89 16.49 4.54 -11.05
N GLY A 90 15.96 3.36 -11.34
CA GLY A 90 16.15 2.68 -12.61
C GLY A 90 15.61 3.48 -13.80
N GLY A 91 14.41 4.01 -13.67
CA GLY A 91 13.79 4.89 -14.66
C GLY A 91 14.62 6.17 -14.90
N PHE A 92 15.12 6.78 -13.82
CA PHE A 92 15.95 7.97 -13.91
C PHE A 92 17.31 7.70 -14.58
N LYS A 93 17.95 6.56 -14.30
CA LYS A 93 19.19 6.14 -14.99
C LYS A 93 18.95 5.92 -16.47
N LEU A 94 17.83 5.30 -16.83
CA LEU A 94 17.46 5.15 -18.24
C LEU A 94 17.25 6.50 -18.92
N ALA A 95 16.65 7.48 -18.19
CA ALA A 95 16.47 8.82 -18.66
C ALA A 95 17.79 9.55 -18.95
N GLN A 96 18.76 9.38 -18.08
CA GLN A 96 20.07 10.01 -18.23
C GLN A 96 20.95 9.38 -19.31
N ALA A 97 20.67 8.16 -19.74
CA ALA A 97 21.52 7.42 -20.69
C ALA A 97 21.54 8.00 -22.13
N GLY A 98 20.83 9.11 -22.37
CA GLY A 98 20.97 9.91 -23.58
C GLY A 98 20.03 9.55 -24.74
N PRO A 99 20.20 10.22 -25.91
CA PRO A 99 19.23 10.20 -27.01
C PRO A 99 19.17 8.88 -27.81
N GLU A 100 19.95 7.88 -27.44
CA GLU A 100 19.93 6.57 -28.12
C GLU A 100 18.73 5.70 -27.74
N HIS A 101 17.93 6.12 -26.74
CA HIS A 101 16.75 5.37 -26.31
C HIS A 101 15.60 5.62 -27.28
N ARG A 102 15.16 4.56 -27.93
CA ARG A 102 14.02 4.57 -28.81
C ARG A 102 12.78 4.03 -28.10
N GLY A 103 11.75 4.84 -28.06
CA GLY A 103 10.44 4.42 -27.60
C GLY A 103 9.61 3.78 -28.71
N ALA A 104 8.81 2.77 -28.39
CA ALA A 104 7.83 2.20 -29.30
C ALA A 104 6.51 2.96 -29.16
N PHE A 105 6.06 3.61 -30.23
CA PHE A 105 4.83 4.38 -30.28
C PHE A 105 3.86 3.75 -31.27
N ARG A 106 2.58 3.67 -30.88
CA ARG A 106 1.54 3.22 -31.80
C ARG A 106 1.35 4.25 -32.91
N ALA A 107 1.43 3.80 -34.16
CA ALA A 107 1.10 4.64 -35.31
C ALA A 107 -0.33 5.11 -35.21
N LYS A 108 -0.56 6.41 -35.35
CA LYS A 108 -1.90 7.02 -35.39
C LYS A 108 -2.37 7.29 -36.83
N ASP A 109 -1.42 7.32 -37.75
CA ASP A 109 -1.66 7.61 -39.15
C ASP A 109 -2.20 6.36 -39.86
N LYS A 110 -3.45 6.44 -40.37
CA LYS A 110 -4.15 5.33 -41.04
C LYS A 110 -3.49 4.95 -42.37
N ASP A 111 -2.93 5.91 -43.09
CA ASP A 111 -2.30 5.66 -44.38
C ASP A 111 -0.97 4.92 -44.18
N LEU A 112 -0.21 5.30 -43.16
CA LEU A 112 1.03 4.65 -42.78
C LEU A 112 0.78 3.23 -42.27
N ILE A 113 -0.29 3.02 -41.50
CA ILE A 113 -0.72 1.69 -41.05
C ILE A 113 -1.06 0.83 -42.25
N ARG A 114 -1.83 1.35 -43.19
CA ARG A 114 -2.26 0.63 -44.41
C ARG A 114 -1.08 0.23 -45.31
N ILE A 115 -0.06 1.10 -45.44
CA ILE A 115 1.11 0.82 -46.26
C ILE A 115 1.98 -0.29 -45.58
N LEU A 116 2.18 -0.19 -44.27
CA LEU A 116 3.03 -1.12 -43.53
C LEU A 116 2.33 -2.48 -43.26
N SER A 117 1.03 -2.53 -43.26
CA SER A 117 0.23 -3.74 -43.05
C SER A 117 -0.29 -4.41 -44.33
N LYS A 118 0.20 -3.99 -45.50
CA LYS A 118 -0.30 -4.44 -46.79
C LYS A 118 -0.27 -5.96 -47.02
N ASP A 119 0.64 -6.65 -46.32
CA ASP A 119 0.83 -8.10 -46.41
C ASP A 119 0.31 -8.85 -45.16
N MET A 120 -0.44 -8.18 -44.28
CA MET A 120 -1.01 -8.80 -43.08
C MET A 120 -2.50 -9.08 -43.27
N ASP A 121 -2.92 -10.33 -43.00
CA ASP A 121 -4.32 -10.78 -43.08
C ASP A 121 -5.18 -10.36 -41.88
N GLU A 122 -4.70 -9.51 -41.01
CA GLU A 122 -5.41 -9.04 -39.81
C GLU A 122 -6.34 -7.86 -40.13
N LYS A 123 -7.57 -7.92 -39.57
CA LYS A 123 -8.59 -6.87 -39.76
C LYS A 123 -8.25 -5.53 -39.15
N ASP A 124 -7.40 -5.52 -38.08
CA ASP A 124 -6.93 -4.30 -37.38
C ASP A 124 -5.44 -4.44 -37.02
N PRO A 125 -4.52 -4.24 -37.95
CA PRO A 125 -3.10 -4.40 -37.72
C PRO A 125 -2.54 -3.31 -36.83
N TRP A 126 -1.68 -3.71 -35.89
CA TRP A 126 -0.96 -2.80 -35.00
C TRP A 126 0.42 -2.50 -35.57
N VAL A 127 0.69 -1.23 -35.80
CA VAL A 127 2.00 -0.77 -36.23
C VAL A 127 2.65 0.01 -35.10
N LEU A 128 3.82 -0.46 -34.67
CA LEU A 128 4.66 0.23 -33.69
C LEU A 128 5.82 0.91 -34.43
N LEU A 129 5.92 2.22 -34.24
CA LEU A 129 7.00 3.03 -34.78
C LEU A 129 8.06 3.24 -33.70
N SER A 130 9.31 3.05 -34.04
CA SER A 130 10.44 3.40 -33.19
C SER A 130 10.84 4.84 -33.45
N ARG A 131 10.71 5.70 -32.41
CA ARG A 131 11.19 7.10 -32.43
C ARG A 131 12.16 7.32 -31.31
N PRO A 132 13.09 8.30 -31.41
CA PRO A 132 13.84 8.78 -30.27
C PRO A 132 12.82 9.15 -29.18
N ALA A 133 13.02 8.65 -27.98
CA ALA A 133 12.16 9.00 -26.85
C ALA A 133 12.54 10.41 -26.41
N GLU A 134 11.75 11.41 -26.78
CA GLU A 134 11.76 12.70 -26.11
C GLU A 134 11.09 12.53 -24.74
N TRP A 135 11.75 12.96 -23.68
CA TRP A 135 11.17 12.98 -22.34
C TRP A 135 10.12 14.07 -22.33
N ASP A 136 8.89 13.64 -22.53
CA ASP A 136 7.74 14.52 -22.46
C ASP A 136 7.45 14.80 -20.98
N ASP A 137 7.16 16.05 -20.63
CA ASP A 137 6.73 16.46 -19.29
C ASP A 137 5.58 15.59 -18.78
N ALA A 138 4.72 15.10 -19.68
CA ALA A 138 3.65 14.16 -19.40
C ALA A 138 4.16 12.82 -18.81
N MET A 139 5.35 12.35 -19.17
CA MET A 139 5.94 11.12 -18.64
C MET A 139 6.48 11.32 -17.23
N VAL A 140 6.99 12.52 -16.95
CA VAL A 140 7.42 12.93 -15.61
C VAL A 140 6.20 13.08 -14.70
N GLU A 141 5.15 13.75 -15.16
CA GLU A 141 3.88 13.88 -14.41
C GLU A 141 3.22 12.53 -14.13
N GLN A 142 3.21 11.61 -15.10
CA GLN A 142 2.65 10.26 -14.90
C GLN A 142 3.51 9.41 -13.97
N GLY A 143 4.83 9.58 -13.96
CA GLY A 143 5.74 8.89 -13.06
C GLY A 143 5.56 9.30 -11.60
N PHE A 144 5.23 10.56 -11.35
CA PHE A 144 5.00 11.11 -10.01
C PHE A 144 3.52 11.27 -9.64
N GLY A 145 2.61 10.98 -10.56
CA GLY A 145 1.17 11.02 -10.31
C GLY A 145 0.66 9.87 -9.43
N PRO A 146 -0.52 10.04 -8.81
CA PRO A 146 -1.12 8.99 -7.98
C PRO A 146 -1.43 7.77 -8.85
N ARG A 147 -0.88 6.63 -8.47
CA ARG A 147 -1.06 5.36 -9.17
C ARG A 147 -2.51 4.89 -9.14
N ALA A 148 -2.90 4.08 -10.12
CA ALA A 148 -4.25 3.50 -10.15
C ALA A 148 -4.56 2.66 -8.90
N CYS A 149 -3.53 1.97 -8.35
CA CYS A 149 -3.63 1.21 -7.11
C CYS A 149 -3.87 2.12 -5.90
N GLU A 150 -3.24 3.29 -5.81
CA GLU A 150 -3.43 4.25 -4.71
C GLU A 150 -4.85 4.84 -4.72
N ARG A 151 -5.38 5.13 -5.91
CA ARG A 151 -6.77 5.60 -6.05
C ARG A 151 -7.80 4.56 -5.60
N ARG A 152 -7.53 3.27 -5.85
CA ARG A 152 -8.37 2.17 -5.35
C ARG A 152 -8.18 1.95 -3.85
N ALA A 153 -6.93 1.93 -3.39
CA ALA A 153 -6.59 1.76 -1.98
C ALA A 153 -7.29 2.81 -1.11
N ARG A 154 -7.41 4.05 -1.59
CA ARG A 154 -8.09 5.13 -0.88
C ARG A 154 -9.51 4.77 -0.46
N LYS A 155 -10.34 4.27 -1.39
CA LYS A 155 -11.73 3.89 -1.10
C LYS A 155 -11.78 2.68 -0.17
N THR A 156 -10.95 1.69 -0.43
CA THR A 156 -10.89 0.44 0.35
C THR A 156 -10.44 0.72 1.78
N ASN A 157 -9.44 1.58 1.98
CA ASN A 157 -8.91 1.93 3.29
C ASN A 157 -9.99 2.59 4.19
N TYR A 158 -10.80 3.50 3.65
CA TYR A 158 -11.88 4.11 4.42
C TYR A 158 -12.98 3.11 4.78
N ILE A 159 -13.32 2.20 3.88
CA ILE A 159 -14.33 1.16 4.14
C ILE A 159 -13.81 0.20 5.21
N LEU A 160 -12.57 -0.25 5.10
CA LEU A 160 -11.96 -1.17 6.08
C LEU A 160 -11.80 -0.49 7.44
N LEU A 161 -11.39 0.76 7.47
CA LEU A 161 -11.30 1.52 8.72
C LEU A 161 -12.66 1.65 9.39
N GLY A 162 -13.70 2.00 8.64
CA GLY A 162 -15.07 2.06 9.15
C GLY A 162 -15.54 0.70 9.67
N ALA A 163 -15.29 -0.37 8.92
CA ALA A 163 -15.64 -1.73 9.33
C ALA A 163 -14.86 -2.17 10.58
N ALA A 164 -13.57 -1.82 10.71
CA ALA A 164 -12.76 -2.12 11.87
C ALA A 164 -13.27 -1.44 13.14
N VAL A 165 -13.60 -0.15 13.05
CA VAL A 165 -14.17 0.61 14.17
C VAL A 165 -15.52 0.03 14.57
N LEU A 166 -16.37 -0.29 13.61
CA LEU A 166 -17.68 -0.88 13.84
C LEU A 166 -17.58 -2.25 14.50
N ALA A 167 -16.69 -3.12 13.99
CA ALA A 167 -16.42 -4.41 14.60
C ALA A 167 -15.88 -4.27 16.03
N GLY A 168 -14.95 -3.34 16.25
CA GLY A 168 -14.40 -3.05 17.57
C GLY A 168 -15.49 -2.63 18.58
N LEU A 169 -16.39 -1.73 18.17
CA LEU A 169 -17.52 -1.28 19.00
C LEU A 169 -18.51 -2.41 19.31
N VAL A 170 -18.88 -3.19 18.31
CA VAL A 170 -19.81 -4.33 18.47
C VAL A 170 -19.22 -5.35 19.45
N PHE A 171 -17.97 -5.74 19.28
CA PHE A 171 -17.32 -6.68 20.19
C PHE A 171 -17.07 -6.11 21.58
N CYS A 172 -16.85 -4.81 21.71
CA CYS A 172 -16.74 -4.16 23.00
C CYS A 172 -18.05 -4.25 23.80
N VAL A 173 -19.20 -4.09 23.12
CA VAL A 173 -20.53 -4.10 23.76
C VAL A 173 -21.04 -5.52 24.01
N PHE A 174 -20.90 -6.40 23.02
CA PHE A 174 -21.59 -7.71 23.03
C PHE A 174 -20.69 -8.90 23.40
N GLY A 175 -19.36 -8.80 23.29
CA GLY A 175 -18.55 -10.02 23.28
C GLY A 175 -17.36 -10.09 24.20
N GLY A 176 -16.93 -9.05 24.86
CA GLY A 176 -15.69 -9.21 25.65
C GLY A 176 -15.09 -7.94 26.22
N GLY A 177 -15.86 -6.87 26.25
CA GLY A 177 -15.37 -5.60 26.75
C GLY A 177 -14.20 -5.06 25.92
N LEU A 178 -13.31 -4.32 26.58
CA LEU A 178 -12.16 -3.68 25.90
C LEU A 178 -11.22 -4.68 25.20
N ASN A 179 -11.05 -5.89 25.75
CA ASN A 179 -10.19 -6.91 25.18
C ASN A 179 -10.72 -7.43 23.85
N GLY A 180 -12.02 -7.74 23.82
CA GLY A 180 -12.70 -8.19 22.60
C GLY A 180 -12.76 -7.12 21.53
N GLY A 181 -13.05 -5.87 21.93
CA GLY A 181 -13.07 -4.72 21.03
C GLY A 181 -11.71 -4.45 20.38
N ALA A 182 -10.64 -4.45 21.18
CA ALA A 182 -9.29 -4.25 20.67
C ALA A 182 -8.85 -5.39 19.74
N ALA A 183 -9.16 -6.65 20.07
CA ALA A 183 -8.85 -7.80 19.24
C ALA A 183 -9.60 -7.76 17.90
N ALA A 184 -10.90 -7.46 17.90
CA ALA A 184 -11.68 -7.36 16.68
C ALA A 184 -11.23 -6.23 15.76
N LEU A 185 -10.94 -5.05 16.34
CA LEU A 185 -10.40 -3.91 15.58
C LEU A 185 -9.07 -4.27 14.90
N THR A 186 -8.16 -4.90 15.65
CA THR A 186 -6.86 -5.31 15.11
C THR A 186 -7.01 -6.39 14.05
N ALA A 187 -7.89 -7.37 14.25
CA ALA A 187 -8.13 -8.45 13.29
C ALA A 187 -8.60 -7.91 11.93
N VAL A 188 -9.56 -6.98 11.93
CA VAL A 188 -10.06 -6.39 10.68
C VAL A 188 -9.02 -5.52 9.97
N LEU A 189 -8.15 -4.84 10.73
CA LEU A 189 -7.09 -4.02 10.13
C LEU A 189 -5.89 -4.84 9.63
N CYS A 190 -5.72 -6.08 10.14
CA CYS A 190 -4.67 -7.00 9.70
C CYS A 190 -5.10 -7.88 8.51
N MET A 191 -6.40 -7.86 8.12
CA MET A 191 -6.93 -8.52 6.92
C MET A 191 -6.67 -7.69 5.66
#